data_105fc621e990815911598d7781828459
#
_entry.id   105fc621e990815911598d7781828459
#
_cell.length_a   1.000
_cell.length_b   1.000
_cell.length_c   1.000
_cell.angle_alpha   90.00
_cell.angle_beta   90.00
_cell.angle_gamma   90.00
#
_symmetry.space_group_name_H-M   'P 1'
#
loop_
_entity.id
_entity.type
_entity.pdbx_description
1 polymer ?
#
loop_
_entity_poly.entity_id
_entity_poly.type
_entity_poly.pdbx_seq_one_letter_code
_entity_poly.pdbx_strand_id
1 'polypeptide(L)'
;MDTVTLPQFRVLVVLSNFGPLRVGQLAVHLGANQSSFSRFADRMITGGLISRSASTENRREVIISLTKKGSDVYAEVTRARREEISEVLGRLSAAEQDAVLAGFEAFARAAGEPRAEETLILGV
;
A
#
# COMPACT_ATOMS: atom_id res chain seq x y z
N MET A 1 17.08 9.44 2.69
CA MET A 1 15.92 8.57 2.72
C MET A 1 15.93 7.63 1.53
N ASP A 2 15.85 6.35 1.79
CA ASP A 2 15.79 5.39 0.69
C ASP A 2 14.51 5.63 -0.10
N THR A 3 14.71 5.95 -1.37
CA THR A 3 13.59 6.22 -2.26
C THR A 3 12.99 4.89 -2.70
N VAL A 4 11.71 4.71 -2.44
CA VAL A 4 10.96 3.59 -3.02
C VAL A 4 10.20 4.11 -4.24
N THR A 5 10.11 3.27 -5.27
CA THR A 5 9.30 3.58 -6.44
C THR A 5 7.82 3.43 -6.09
N LEU A 6 6.94 4.02 -6.89
CA LEU A 6 5.51 3.85 -6.68
C LEU A 6 5.06 2.38 -6.72
N PRO A 7 5.51 1.57 -7.69
CA PRO A 7 5.18 0.13 -7.67
C PRO A 7 5.66 -0.59 -6.42
N GLN A 8 6.85 -0.27 -5.91
CA GLN A 8 7.34 -0.84 -4.67
C GLN A 8 6.49 -0.42 -3.49
N PHE A 9 6.12 0.86 -3.43
CA PHE A 9 5.27 1.36 -2.36
C PHE A 9 3.91 0.67 -2.34
N ARG A 10 3.33 0.40 -3.50
CA ARG A 10 2.04 -0.33 -3.60
C ARG A 10 2.12 -1.71 -2.97
N VAL A 11 3.24 -2.41 -3.12
CA VAL A 11 3.45 -3.69 -2.45
C VAL A 11 3.42 -3.52 -0.93
N LEU A 12 4.10 -2.48 -0.43
CA LEU A 12 4.10 -2.20 1.00
C LEU A 12 2.69 -1.89 1.52
N VAL A 13 1.91 -1.13 0.75
CA VAL A 13 0.53 -0.79 1.10
C VAL A 13 -0.33 -2.06 1.23
N VAL A 14 -0.27 -2.93 0.24
CA VAL A 14 -1.07 -4.17 0.23
C VAL A 14 -0.70 -5.04 1.42
N LEU A 15 0.60 -5.26 1.65
CA LEU A 15 1.04 -6.10 2.76
C LEU A 15 0.73 -5.47 4.12
N SER A 16 0.75 -4.15 4.21
CA SER A 16 0.39 -3.45 5.44
C SER A 16 -1.10 -3.63 5.77
N ASN A 17 -1.95 -3.63 4.75
CA ASN A 17 -3.40 -3.75 4.94
C ASN A 17 -3.88 -5.18 5.14
N PHE A 18 -3.32 -6.13 4.42
CA PHE A 18 -3.81 -7.51 4.41
C PHE A 18 -2.94 -8.47 5.21
N GLY A 19 -1.77 -8.02 5.65
CA GLY A 19 -0.79 -8.89 6.29
C GLY A 19 -0.09 -9.80 5.30
N PRO A 20 0.58 -10.86 5.79
CA PRO A 20 1.28 -11.80 4.91
C PRO A 20 0.36 -12.41 3.87
N LEU A 21 0.81 -12.49 2.63
CA LEU A 21 0.03 -13.02 1.50
C LEU A 21 0.89 -13.99 0.69
N ARG A 22 0.22 -14.95 0.07
CA ARG A 22 0.87 -15.80 -0.95
C ARG A 22 1.21 -14.94 -2.16
N VAL A 23 2.27 -15.32 -2.87
CA VAL A 23 2.74 -14.57 -4.05
C VAL A 23 1.60 -14.35 -5.06
N GLY A 24 0.82 -15.40 -5.34
CA GLY A 24 -0.30 -15.29 -6.27
C GLY A 24 -1.38 -14.31 -5.81
N GLN A 25 -1.70 -14.30 -4.53
CA GLN A 25 -2.67 -13.36 -3.97
C GLN A 25 -2.17 -11.93 -4.08
N LEU A 26 -0.90 -11.71 -3.76
CA LEU A 26 -0.29 -10.39 -3.83
C LEU A 26 -0.29 -9.88 -5.28
N ALA A 27 0.05 -10.73 -6.24
CA ALA A 27 0.03 -10.37 -7.65
C ALA A 27 -1.39 -9.97 -8.10
N VAL A 28 -2.41 -10.69 -7.66
CA VAL A 28 -3.81 -10.36 -7.96
C VAL A 28 -4.17 -8.97 -7.43
N HIS A 29 -3.82 -8.67 -6.18
CA HIS A 29 -4.07 -7.35 -5.60
C HIS A 29 -3.42 -6.22 -6.39
N LEU A 30 -2.28 -6.50 -7.01
CA LEU A 30 -1.53 -5.50 -7.76
C LEU A 30 -1.89 -5.48 -9.25
N GLY A 31 -2.74 -6.38 -9.70
CA GLY A 31 -3.08 -6.52 -11.11
C GLY A 31 -1.89 -6.94 -11.96
N ALA A 32 -0.97 -7.71 -11.39
CA ALA A 32 0.29 -8.07 -12.02
C ALA A 32 0.30 -9.54 -12.47
N ASN A 33 1.10 -9.82 -13.49
CA ASN A 33 1.40 -11.18 -13.90
C ASN A 33 2.34 -11.80 -12.86
N GLN A 34 2.04 -13.03 -12.43
CA GLN A 34 2.78 -13.68 -11.35
C GLN A 34 4.27 -13.86 -11.67
N SER A 35 4.62 -14.22 -12.90
CA SER A 35 6.03 -14.42 -13.25
C SER A 35 6.83 -13.12 -13.28
N SER A 36 6.26 -12.05 -13.81
CA SER A 36 6.89 -10.72 -13.76
C SER A 36 6.97 -10.20 -12.34
N PHE A 37 5.95 -10.44 -11.55
CA PHE A 37 5.91 -10.03 -10.17
C PHE A 37 6.98 -10.74 -9.34
N SER A 38 7.25 -12.01 -9.59
CA SER A 38 8.26 -12.77 -8.85
C SER A 38 9.64 -12.12 -8.95
N ARG A 39 10.02 -11.65 -10.13
CA ARG A 39 11.29 -10.92 -10.32
C ARG A 39 11.30 -9.60 -9.56
N PHE A 40 10.20 -8.90 -9.61
CA PHE A 40 10.04 -7.64 -8.89
C PHE A 40 10.15 -7.86 -7.38
N ALA A 41 9.49 -8.89 -6.88
CA ALA A 41 9.55 -9.26 -5.47
C ALA A 41 10.97 -9.62 -5.03
N ASP A 42 11.72 -10.34 -5.86
CA ASP A 42 13.10 -10.70 -5.55
C ASP A 42 13.97 -9.46 -5.32
N ARG A 43 13.78 -8.40 -6.09
CA ARG A 43 14.50 -7.14 -5.90
C ARG A 43 14.13 -6.48 -4.57
N MET A 44 12.85 -6.52 -4.21
CA MET A 44 12.41 -5.98 -2.92
C MET A 44 12.93 -6.79 -1.75
N ILE A 45 13.04 -8.11 -1.91
CA ILE A 45 13.63 -8.98 -0.89
C ILE A 45 15.11 -8.65 -0.73
N THR A 46 15.84 -8.50 -1.83
CA THR A 46 17.24 -8.10 -1.79
C THR A 46 17.43 -6.75 -1.12
N GLY A 47 16.51 -5.82 -1.35
CA GLY A 47 16.51 -4.52 -0.69
C GLY A 47 16.08 -4.54 0.76
N GLY A 48 15.64 -5.67 1.27
CA GLY A 48 15.26 -5.83 2.67
C GLY A 48 13.88 -5.30 3.04
N LEU A 49 13.03 -4.98 2.07
CA LEU A 49 11.70 -4.40 2.31
C LEU A 49 10.64 -5.46 2.61
N ILE A 50 10.78 -6.63 2.02
CA ILE A 50 9.88 -7.75 2.21
C ILE A 50 10.70 -9.01 2.44
N SER A 51 10.06 -10.04 2.97
CA SER A 51 10.69 -11.33 3.20
C SER A 51 9.84 -12.45 2.62
N ARG A 52 10.48 -13.57 2.38
CA ARG A 52 9.87 -14.76 1.81
C ARG A 52 9.98 -15.89 2.82
N SER A 53 8.90 -16.63 3.00
CA SER A 53 8.89 -17.83 3.84
C SER A 53 7.98 -18.88 3.21
N ALA A 54 8.21 -20.14 3.57
CA ALA A 54 7.34 -21.22 3.16
C ALA A 54 6.06 -21.20 3.98
N SER A 55 4.93 -21.55 3.34
CA SER A 55 3.67 -21.72 4.04
C SER A 55 3.76 -22.91 5.01
N THR A 56 3.16 -22.75 6.19
CA THR A 56 3.07 -23.87 7.16
C THR A 56 2.06 -24.94 6.68
N GLU A 57 1.09 -24.53 5.88
CA GLU A 57 0.05 -25.42 5.39
C GLU A 57 0.45 -26.15 4.10
N ASN A 58 1.22 -25.47 3.24
CA ASN A 58 1.65 -26.01 1.97
C ASN A 58 3.04 -25.50 1.63
N ARG A 59 4.03 -26.38 1.72
CA ARG A 59 5.45 -26.04 1.51
C ARG A 59 5.75 -25.52 0.10
N ARG A 60 4.88 -25.76 -0.87
CA ARG A 60 5.04 -25.28 -2.25
C ARG A 60 4.64 -23.82 -2.39
N GLU A 61 3.88 -23.29 -1.43
CA GLU A 61 3.44 -21.91 -1.47
C GLU A 61 4.43 -21.01 -0.72
N VAL A 62 4.72 -19.89 -1.32
CA VAL A 62 5.61 -18.86 -0.75
C VAL A 62 4.76 -17.74 -0.19
N ILE A 63 5.03 -17.40 1.05
CA ILE A 63 4.38 -16.30 1.76
C ILE A 63 5.30 -15.10 1.74
N ILE A 64 4.77 -13.96 1.35
CA ILE A 64 5.46 -12.67 1.37
C ILE A 64 4.98 -11.86 2.56
N SER A 65 5.92 -11.30 3.31
CA SER A 65 5.63 -10.49 4.50
C SER A 65 6.45 -9.21 4.48
N LEU A 66 5.97 -8.18 5.16
CA LEU A 66 6.78 -6.98 5.40
C LEU A 66 7.89 -7.31 6.39
N THR A 67 9.07 -6.76 6.14
CA THR A 67 10.12 -6.69 7.13
C THR A 67 9.89 -5.46 8.03
N LYS A 68 10.65 -5.36 9.11
CA LYS A 68 10.64 -4.13 9.91
C LYS A 68 11.02 -2.92 9.06
N LYS A 69 12.03 -3.05 8.20
CA LYS A 69 12.44 -1.99 7.30
C LYS A 69 11.31 -1.58 6.37
N GLY A 70 10.61 -2.55 5.77
CA GLY A 70 9.48 -2.27 4.89
C GLY A 70 8.35 -1.57 5.61
N SER A 71 8.03 -2.01 6.81
CA SER A 71 7.02 -1.38 7.65
C SER A 71 7.39 0.06 8.01
N ASP A 72 8.66 0.29 8.36
CA ASP A 72 9.15 1.63 8.70
C ASP A 72 9.11 2.57 7.49
N VAL A 73 9.49 2.08 6.30
CA VAL A 73 9.41 2.86 5.06
C VAL A 73 7.96 3.22 4.75
N TYR A 74 7.05 2.26 4.86
CA TYR A 74 5.63 2.51 4.65
C TYR A 74 5.11 3.59 5.59
N ALA A 75 5.42 3.48 6.87
CA ALA A 75 4.97 4.45 7.87
C ALA A 75 5.51 5.85 7.59
N GLU A 76 6.79 5.96 7.23
CA GLU A 76 7.43 7.24 6.94
C GLU A 76 6.83 7.92 5.71
N VAL A 77 6.66 7.18 4.60
CA VAL A 77 6.08 7.73 3.38
C VAL A 77 4.63 8.16 3.63
N THR A 78 3.87 7.33 4.33
CA THR A 78 2.47 7.62 4.65
C THR A 78 2.36 8.87 5.54
N ARG A 79 3.23 8.99 6.55
CA ARG A 79 3.25 10.15 7.43
C ARG A 79 3.55 11.43 6.66
N ALA A 80 4.59 11.41 5.83
CA ALA A 80 4.99 12.58 5.05
C ALA A 80 3.86 13.02 4.10
N ARG A 81 3.21 12.07 3.45
CA ARG A 81 2.10 12.36 2.54
C ARG A 81 0.90 12.96 3.26
N ARG A 82 0.58 12.42 4.44
CA ARG A 82 -0.51 12.96 5.25
C ARG A 82 -0.23 14.37 5.70
N GLU A 83 1.00 14.68 6.08
CA GLU A 83 1.39 16.02 6.47
C GLU A 83 1.25 17.00 5.30
N GLU A 84 1.69 16.62 4.12
CA GLU A 84 1.55 17.45 2.92
C GLU A 84 0.08 17.75 2.60
N ILE A 85 -0.75 16.71 2.63
CA ILE A 85 -2.19 16.84 2.37
C ILE A 85 -2.85 17.71 3.44
N SER A 86 -2.51 17.47 4.71
CA SER A 86 -3.05 18.28 5.82
C SER A 86 -2.69 19.74 5.69
N GLU A 87 -1.47 20.04 5.24
CA GLU A 87 -1.03 21.41 5.03
C GLU A 87 -1.84 22.10 3.93
N VAL A 88 -2.07 21.40 2.82
CA VAL A 88 -2.90 21.94 1.73
C VAL A 88 -4.33 22.15 2.21
N LEU A 89 -4.91 21.18 2.90
CA LEU A 89 -6.27 21.26 3.42
C LEU A 89 -6.40 22.40 4.45
N GLY A 90 -5.35 22.65 5.21
CA GLY A 90 -5.32 23.75 6.18
C GLY A 90 -5.43 25.13 5.56
N ARG A 91 -5.19 25.26 4.26
CA ARG A 91 -5.35 26.52 3.52
C ARG A 91 -6.79 26.75 3.07
N LEU A 92 -7.64 25.76 3.20
CA LEU A 92 -9.04 25.83 2.83
C LEU A 92 -9.91 26.23 4.02
N SER A 93 -11.05 26.86 3.74
CA SER A 93 -12.05 27.10 4.77
C SER A 93 -12.69 25.78 5.21
N ALA A 94 -13.38 25.79 6.35
CA ALA A 94 -14.09 24.60 6.82
C ALA A 94 -15.12 24.10 5.80
N ALA A 95 -15.84 25.02 5.16
CA ALA A 95 -16.83 24.66 4.14
C ALA A 95 -16.15 24.02 2.92
N GLU A 96 -15.01 24.55 2.52
CA GLU A 96 -14.26 23.97 1.39
C GLU A 96 -13.71 22.58 1.74
N GLN A 97 -13.22 22.39 2.97
CA GLN A 97 -12.78 21.05 3.42
C GLN A 97 -13.90 20.04 3.39
N ASP A 98 -15.10 20.44 3.85
CA ASP A 98 -16.29 19.58 3.79
C ASP A 98 -16.66 19.23 2.36
N ALA A 99 -16.56 20.20 1.43
CA ALA A 99 -16.82 19.96 0.02
C ALA A 99 -15.83 18.96 -0.62
N VAL A 100 -14.55 19.08 -0.27
CA VAL A 100 -13.53 18.13 -0.75
C VAL A 100 -13.82 16.73 -0.25
N LEU A 101 -14.11 16.59 1.05
CA LEU A 101 -14.45 15.30 1.63
C LEU A 101 -15.68 14.68 0.96
N ALA A 102 -16.74 15.46 0.79
CA ALA A 102 -17.96 14.98 0.15
C ALA A 102 -17.71 14.53 -1.29
N GLY A 103 -16.84 15.25 -2.02
CA GLY A 103 -16.46 14.88 -3.37
C GLY A 103 -15.72 13.57 -3.44
N PHE A 104 -14.75 13.35 -2.56
CA PHE A 104 -14.01 12.09 -2.50
C PHE A 104 -14.91 10.92 -2.10
N GLU A 105 -15.80 11.13 -1.16
CA GLU A 105 -16.75 10.08 -0.74
C GLU A 105 -17.69 9.69 -1.89
N ALA A 106 -18.19 10.68 -2.64
CA ALA A 106 -19.02 10.42 -3.81
C ALA A 106 -18.28 9.64 -4.88
N PHE A 107 -17.03 10.02 -5.15
CA PHE A 107 -16.19 9.34 -6.12
C PHE A 107 -15.93 7.89 -5.69
N ALA A 108 -15.56 7.67 -4.44
CA ALA A 108 -15.29 6.34 -3.92
C ALA A 108 -16.52 5.43 -4.00
N ARG A 109 -17.70 5.96 -3.69
CA ARG A 109 -18.95 5.19 -3.81
C ARG A 109 -19.23 4.80 -5.27
N ALA A 110 -19.06 5.73 -6.18
CA ALA A 110 -19.29 5.47 -7.62
C ALA A 110 -18.31 4.45 -8.18
N ALA A 111 -17.08 4.44 -7.69
CA ALA A 111 -16.05 3.49 -8.09
C ALA A 111 -16.20 2.12 -7.42
N GLY A 112 -17.09 1.99 -6.43
CA GLY A 112 -17.25 0.76 -5.66
C GLY A 112 -16.10 0.50 -4.70
N GLU A 113 -15.36 1.54 -4.33
CA GLU A 113 -14.23 1.41 -3.42
C GLU A 113 -14.67 1.41 -1.95
N PRO A 114 -13.78 0.97 -1.03
CA PRO A 114 -14.04 1.03 0.40
C PRO A 114 -14.32 2.45 0.87
N ARG A 115 -14.80 2.57 2.11
CA ARG A 115 -15.07 3.88 2.72
C ARG A 115 -13.82 4.78 2.69
N ALA A 116 -14.04 6.10 2.75
CA ALA A 116 -12.96 7.08 2.72
C ALA A 116 -11.87 6.80 3.76
N GLU A 117 -12.24 6.36 4.96
CA GLU A 117 -11.29 6.01 6.01
C GLU A 117 -10.37 4.87 5.60
N GLU A 118 -10.92 3.86 4.94
CA GLU A 118 -10.14 2.73 4.43
C GLU A 118 -9.27 3.14 3.26
N THR A 119 -9.78 4.03 2.42
CA THR A 119 -9.04 4.54 1.27
C THR A 119 -7.83 5.36 1.70
N LEU A 120 -7.94 6.14 2.76
CA LEU A 120 -6.82 6.91 3.30
C LEU A 120 -5.68 6.01 3.76
N ILE A 121 -5.99 4.82 4.26
CA ILE A 121 -5.00 3.83 4.67
C ILE A 121 -4.17 3.37 3.47
N LEU A 122 -4.77 3.33 2.29
CA LEU A 122 -4.08 2.92 1.07
C LEU A 122 -3.05 3.94 0.57
N GLY A 123 -2.94 5.09 1.19
CA GLY A 123 -1.94 6.09 0.86
C GLY A 123 -2.16 6.77 -0.49
N VAL A 124 -3.37 6.79 -0.94
CA VAL A 124 -3.72 7.36 -2.24
C VAL A 124 -4.10 8.81 -2.10
#